data_0fff3f14653a7a86aad8d44f72092655
#
_entry.id   0fff3f14653a7a86aad8d44f72092655
#
_cell.length_a   1.000
_cell.length_b   1.000
_cell.length_c   1.000
_cell.angle_alpha   90.00
_cell.angle_beta   90.00
_cell.angle_gamma   90.00
#
_symmetry.space_group_name_H-M   'P 1'
#
loop_
_entity.id
_entity.type
_entity.pdbx_description
1 polymer ?
#
loop_
_entity_poly.entity_id
_entity_poly.type
_entity_poly.pdbx_seq_one_letter_code
_entity_poly.pdbx_strand_id
1 'polypeptide(L)'
;MNETKPVAIVTGSSRGVGAATVKLLAKTGYNIVVNYSKSEKEAGEVQAACESLGAETLLCRADVAEDDDCRRMAREAIDKWGHINVLVNNAGTTKFNAHDNFEGLSKEDFLRIYSINLVGPYQMIRAVAPHMKAAGSGVVVNIASIAGVRAIGSSVAYCASKAALINMTMSLARVLGPEIRINAICPGFIQGEWLKAGMGQERYQKTKNHLENTLPLRMTATPEIIADTVRYFIEDAVLVTGETLLLDGGHHLL
;
A
#
# COMPACT_ATOMS: atom_id res chain seq x y z
N MET A 1 2.82 24.33 23.75
CA MET A 1 1.76 23.33 23.48
C MET A 1 2.46 22.18 22.77
N ASN A 2 2.44 20.97 23.34
CA ASN A 2 2.97 19.81 22.62
C ASN A 2 2.08 19.62 21.38
N GLU A 3 2.61 19.84 20.18
CA GLU A 3 1.91 19.49 18.95
C GLU A 3 1.66 17.98 18.97
N THR A 4 0.39 17.59 18.82
CA THR A 4 0.02 16.18 18.73
C THR A 4 0.60 15.62 17.44
N LYS A 5 1.43 14.57 17.53
CA LYS A 5 2.03 13.93 16.34
C LYS A 5 0.95 13.35 15.44
N PRO A 6 1.02 13.53 14.12
CA PRO A 6 0.08 12.92 13.20
C PRO A 6 0.14 11.38 13.26
N VAL A 7 -0.98 10.73 12.95
CA VAL A 7 -1.15 9.27 13.02
C VAL A 7 -1.31 8.67 11.63
N ALA A 8 -0.50 7.67 11.34
CA ALA A 8 -0.55 6.93 10.07
C ALA A 8 -0.88 5.45 10.29
N ILE A 9 -1.88 4.97 9.57
CA ILE A 9 -2.19 3.53 9.43
C ILE A 9 -1.60 3.05 8.11
N VAL A 10 -0.74 2.03 8.15
CA VAL A 10 -0.19 1.39 6.95
C VAL A 10 -0.53 -0.09 6.97
N THR A 11 -1.39 -0.54 6.05
CA THR A 11 -1.78 -1.94 6.00
C THR A 11 -0.68 -2.82 5.42
N GLY A 12 -0.50 -4.03 5.97
CA GLY A 12 0.54 -4.96 5.53
C GLY A 12 1.96 -4.43 5.75
N SER A 13 2.22 -3.77 6.88
CA SER A 13 3.47 -3.06 7.14
C SER A 13 4.56 -3.89 7.82
N SER A 14 4.40 -5.21 7.93
CA SER A 14 5.41 -6.11 8.51
C SER A 14 6.66 -6.29 7.64
N ARG A 15 6.61 -5.98 6.33
CA ARG A 15 7.73 -6.15 5.40
C ARG A 15 7.61 -5.26 4.17
N GLY A 16 8.67 -5.24 3.34
CA GLY A 16 8.69 -4.58 2.02
C GLY A 16 8.31 -3.10 2.07
N VAL A 17 7.48 -2.67 1.12
CA VAL A 17 7.05 -1.27 0.99
C VAL A 17 6.36 -0.76 2.25
N GLY A 18 5.48 -1.55 2.86
CA GLY A 18 4.79 -1.16 4.10
C GLY A 18 5.77 -0.89 5.25
N ALA A 19 6.76 -1.77 5.44
CA ALA A 19 7.79 -1.61 6.47
C ALA A 19 8.69 -0.38 6.21
N ALA A 20 9.08 -0.14 4.95
CA ALA A 20 9.84 1.05 4.57
C ALA A 20 9.02 2.33 4.82
N THR A 21 7.74 2.31 4.46
CA THR A 21 6.80 3.44 4.65
C THR A 21 6.65 3.80 6.13
N VAL A 22 6.36 2.82 7.01
CA VAL A 22 6.18 3.14 8.44
C VAL A 22 7.46 3.64 9.10
N LYS A 23 8.63 3.10 8.73
CA LYS A 23 9.92 3.59 9.24
C LYS A 23 10.21 5.02 8.79
N LEU A 24 9.92 5.34 7.53
CA LEU A 24 10.09 6.69 7.01
C LEU A 24 9.14 7.67 7.72
N LEU A 25 7.86 7.34 7.86
CA LEU A 25 6.89 8.18 8.55
C LEU A 25 7.21 8.34 10.03
N ALA A 26 7.67 7.27 10.71
CA ALA A 26 8.15 7.37 12.09
C ALA A 26 9.31 8.37 12.22
N LYS A 27 10.28 8.32 11.30
CA LYS A 27 11.42 9.25 11.24
C LYS A 27 10.99 10.70 10.99
N THR A 28 9.88 10.94 10.28
CA THR A 28 9.32 12.27 10.01
C THR A 28 8.29 12.73 11.04
N GLY A 29 8.15 12.01 12.16
CA GLY A 29 7.39 12.46 13.33
C GLY A 29 5.98 11.90 13.46
N TYR A 30 5.59 10.91 12.67
CA TYR A 30 4.28 10.25 12.80
C TYR A 30 4.25 9.20 13.91
N ASN A 31 3.10 9.05 14.55
CA ASN A 31 2.74 7.86 15.30
C ASN A 31 2.18 6.80 14.32
N ILE A 32 2.44 5.51 14.57
CA ILE A 32 2.29 4.47 13.56
C ILE A 32 1.42 3.31 14.03
N VAL A 33 0.42 2.95 13.24
CA VAL A 33 -0.20 1.62 13.32
C VAL A 33 0.55 0.67 12.41
N VAL A 34 1.24 -0.30 13.00
CA VAL A 34 1.92 -1.40 12.31
C VAL A 34 0.93 -2.56 12.17
N ASN A 35 0.45 -2.80 10.95
CA ASN A 35 -0.53 -3.86 10.68
C ASN A 35 0.10 -5.11 10.08
N TYR A 36 -0.34 -6.25 10.54
CA TYR A 36 -0.02 -7.58 9.98
C TYR A 36 -1.23 -8.51 10.06
N SER A 37 -1.27 -9.54 9.22
CA SER A 37 -2.26 -10.62 9.32
C SER A 37 -1.64 -11.91 9.86
N LYS A 38 -0.44 -12.28 9.42
CA LYS A 38 0.23 -13.55 9.74
C LYS A 38 1.68 -13.40 10.25
N SER A 39 2.37 -12.32 9.90
CA SER A 39 3.80 -12.12 10.13
C SER A 39 4.04 -11.31 11.41
N GLU A 40 3.71 -11.89 12.56
CA GLU A 40 3.79 -11.21 13.87
C GLU A 40 5.23 -10.85 14.26
N LYS A 41 6.17 -11.77 14.08
CA LYS A 41 7.57 -11.55 14.43
C LYS A 41 8.15 -10.35 13.65
N GLU A 42 8.00 -10.36 12.34
CA GLU A 42 8.51 -9.28 11.48
C GLU A 42 7.80 -7.95 11.77
N ALA A 43 6.51 -8.00 12.11
CA ALA A 43 5.76 -6.80 12.50
C ALA A 43 6.30 -6.22 13.83
N GLY A 44 6.64 -7.07 14.81
CA GLY A 44 7.27 -6.65 16.06
C GLY A 44 8.66 -6.04 15.84
N GLU A 45 9.46 -6.58 14.92
CA GLU A 45 10.75 -6.01 14.55
C GLU A 45 10.59 -4.62 13.90
N VAL A 46 9.57 -4.45 13.05
CA VAL A 46 9.25 -3.15 12.44
C VAL A 46 8.73 -2.17 13.49
N GLN A 47 7.89 -2.62 14.41
CA GLN A 47 7.41 -1.81 15.55
C GLN A 47 8.59 -1.26 16.35
N ALA A 48 9.47 -2.12 16.83
CA ALA A 48 10.65 -1.72 17.59
C ALA A 48 11.54 -0.71 16.83
N ALA A 49 11.67 -0.91 15.51
CA ALA A 49 12.40 0.05 14.66
C ALA A 49 11.70 1.42 14.61
N CYS A 50 10.36 1.49 14.52
CA CYS A 50 9.62 2.75 14.55
C CYS A 50 9.74 3.44 15.92
N GLU A 51 9.68 2.69 17.02
CA GLU A 51 9.84 3.20 18.38
C GLU A 51 11.26 3.78 18.59
N SER A 52 12.29 3.13 18.07
CA SER A 52 13.67 3.64 18.11
C SER A 52 13.85 4.96 17.33
N LEU A 53 12.96 5.27 16.39
CA LEU A 53 12.89 6.54 15.66
C LEU A 53 12.02 7.60 16.39
N GLY A 54 11.48 7.28 17.58
CA GLY A 54 10.72 8.18 18.43
C GLY A 54 9.22 8.20 18.18
N ALA A 55 8.68 7.28 17.38
CA ALA A 55 7.24 7.15 17.18
C ALA A 55 6.58 6.39 18.34
N GLU A 56 5.37 6.78 18.72
CA GLU A 56 4.48 5.83 19.40
C GLU A 56 3.89 4.87 18.38
N THR A 57 3.71 3.60 18.75
CA THR A 57 3.22 2.58 17.85
C THR A 57 2.02 1.83 18.39
N LEU A 58 1.21 1.30 17.50
CA LEU A 58 0.16 0.32 17.75
C LEU A 58 0.41 -0.90 16.85
N LEU A 59 0.72 -2.05 17.46
CA LEU A 59 0.86 -3.30 16.71
C LEU A 59 -0.53 -3.95 16.58
N CYS A 60 -1.07 -3.99 15.36
CA CYS A 60 -2.43 -4.44 15.10
C CYS A 60 -2.46 -5.67 14.19
N ARG A 61 -2.86 -6.82 14.74
CA ARG A 61 -3.20 -7.99 13.93
C ARG A 61 -4.58 -7.82 13.33
N ALA A 62 -4.67 -7.66 12.01
CA ALA A 62 -5.91 -7.51 11.27
C ALA A 62 -5.76 -8.01 9.83
N ASP A 63 -6.76 -8.73 9.33
CA ASP A 63 -6.88 -9.08 7.91
C ASP A 63 -7.77 -8.04 7.23
N VAL A 64 -7.24 -7.31 6.26
CA VAL A 64 -8.01 -6.28 5.54
C VAL A 64 -9.18 -6.84 4.73
N ALA A 65 -9.21 -8.13 4.47
CA ALA A 65 -10.37 -8.81 3.85
C ALA A 65 -11.59 -8.87 4.78
N GLU A 66 -11.38 -8.71 6.10
CA GLU A 66 -12.42 -8.78 7.12
C GLU A 66 -12.81 -7.38 7.60
N ASP A 67 -14.07 -6.99 7.41
CA ASP A 67 -14.54 -5.63 7.75
C ASP A 67 -14.42 -5.31 9.24
N ASP A 68 -14.74 -6.27 10.10
CA ASP A 68 -14.65 -6.09 11.55
C ASP A 68 -13.20 -5.80 12.00
N ASP A 69 -12.21 -6.42 11.36
CA ASP A 69 -10.79 -6.17 11.60
C ASP A 69 -10.40 -4.74 11.17
N CYS A 70 -10.88 -4.29 10.00
CA CYS A 70 -10.64 -2.93 9.52
C CYS A 70 -11.23 -1.88 10.47
N ARG A 71 -12.48 -2.08 10.91
CA ARG A 71 -13.15 -1.20 11.88
C ARG A 71 -12.46 -1.21 13.24
N ARG A 72 -12.03 -2.37 13.72
CA ARG A 72 -11.31 -2.50 14.98
C ARG A 72 -9.97 -1.76 14.92
N MET A 73 -9.19 -1.91 13.86
CA MET A 73 -7.92 -1.21 13.68
C MET A 73 -8.09 0.32 13.70
N ALA A 74 -9.12 0.85 13.05
CA ALA A 74 -9.43 2.27 13.09
C ALA A 74 -9.85 2.73 14.50
N ARG A 75 -10.71 1.97 15.19
CA ARG A 75 -11.11 2.28 16.58
C ARG A 75 -9.92 2.29 17.54
N GLU A 76 -9.07 1.25 17.51
CA GLU A 76 -7.89 1.18 18.37
C GLU A 76 -6.94 2.37 18.18
N ALA A 77 -6.79 2.86 16.94
CA ALA A 77 -6.01 4.06 16.64
C ALA A 77 -6.67 5.32 17.22
N ILE A 78 -7.99 5.47 17.08
CA ILE A 78 -8.75 6.59 17.65
C ILE A 78 -8.75 6.55 19.19
N ASP A 79 -8.93 5.38 19.77
CA ASP A 79 -8.91 5.21 21.24
C ASP A 79 -7.54 5.60 21.83
N LYS A 80 -6.46 5.33 21.09
CA LYS A 80 -5.10 5.63 21.53
C LYS A 80 -4.71 7.11 21.35
N TRP A 81 -5.04 7.72 20.19
CA TRP A 81 -4.52 9.04 19.83
C TRP A 81 -5.60 10.10 19.53
N GLY A 82 -6.86 9.70 19.44
CA GLY A 82 -7.98 10.62 19.18
C GLY A 82 -8.17 11.02 17.71
N HIS A 83 -7.25 10.69 16.81
CA HIS A 83 -7.30 11.08 15.41
C HIS A 83 -6.53 10.11 14.49
N ILE A 84 -6.82 10.19 13.18
CA ILE A 84 -6.12 9.49 12.12
C ILE A 84 -5.92 10.48 10.98
N ASN A 85 -4.68 10.71 10.54
CA ASN A 85 -4.35 11.67 9.49
C ASN A 85 -4.06 10.99 8.14
N VAL A 86 -3.50 9.77 8.19
CA VAL A 86 -3.00 9.07 7.00
C VAL A 86 -3.46 7.62 7.00
N LEU A 87 -3.93 7.16 5.83
CA LEU A 87 -4.12 5.75 5.53
C LEU A 87 -3.29 5.37 4.29
N VAL A 88 -2.42 4.39 4.43
CA VAL A 88 -1.73 3.78 3.28
C VAL A 88 -2.25 2.35 3.10
N ASN A 89 -3.02 2.13 2.06
CA ASN A 89 -3.48 0.81 1.65
C ASN A 89 -2.37 0.11 0.87
N ASN A 90 -1.50 -0.60 1.60
CA ASN A 90 -0.36 -1.32 1.04
C ASN A 90 -0.55 -2.83 1.05
N ALA A 91 -1.38 -3.39 1.93
CA ALA A 91 -1.66 -4.83 1.94
C ALA A 91 -2.11 -5.31 0.56
N GLY A 92 -1.52 -6.42 0.11
CA GLY A 92 -1.83 -6.98 -1.19
C GLY A 92 -1.39 -8.44 -1.31
N THR A 93 -2.04 -9.15 -2.21
CA THR A 93 -1.75 -10.56 -2.49
C THR A 93 -1.86 -10.86 -3.99
N THR A 94 -1.29 -11.96 -4.38
CA THR A 94 -1.45 -12.55 -5.72
C THR A 94 -1.31 -14.06 -5.67
N LYS A 95 -1.69 -14.71 -6.76
CA LYS A 95 -1.25 -16.05 -7.14
C LYS A 95 -0.50 -15.91 -8.45
N PHE A 96 0.78 -16.33 -8.46
CA PHE A 96 1.58 -16.30 -9.70
C PHE A 96 1.06 -17.34 -10.68
N ASN A 97 0.62 -16.89 -11.84
CA ASN A 97 0.09 -17.72 -12.91
C ASN A 97 0.34 -17.04 -14.26
N ALA A 98 0.84 -17.78 -15.24
CA ALA A 98 1.02 -17.27 -16.59
C ALA A 98 -0.33 -16.89 -17.18
N HIS A 99 -0.39 -15.79 -17.93
CA HIS A 99 -1.66 -15.25 -18.44
C HIS A 99 -2.36 -16.17 -19.45
N ASP A 100 -1.62 -17.04 -20.12
CA ASP A 100 -2.10 -18.06 -21.06
C ASP A 100 -2.50 -19.39 -20.37
N ASN A 101 -2.22 -19.55 -19.08
CA ASN A 101 -2.64 -20.71 -18.31
C ASN A 101 -4.01 -20.46 -17.66
N PHE A 102 -5.09 -20.69 -18.40
CA PHE A 102 -6.47 -20.43 -17.93
C PHE A 102 -6.91 -21.34 -16.79
N GLU A 103 -6.38 -22.56 -16.73
CA GLU A 103 -6.71 -23.53 -15.69
C GLU A 103 -5.97 -23.24 -14.36
N GLY A 104 -4.98 -22.37 -14.38
CA GLY A 104 -4.15 -22.04 -13.22
C GLY A 104 -4.82 -21.11 -12.21
N LEU A 105 -5.98 -20.51 -12.52
CA LEU A 105 -6.74 -19.61 -11.64
C LEU A 105 -8.17 -20.11 -11.47
N SER A 106 -8.58 -20.29 -10.22
CA SER A 106 -9.95 -20.60 -9.85
C SER A 106 -10.77 -19.35 -9.51
N LYS A 107 -12.09 -19.51 -9.36
CA LYS A 107 -12.99 -18.48 -8.82
C LYS A 107 -12.53 -18.01 -7.44
N GLU A 108 -12.10 -18.93 -6.60
CA GLU A 108 -11.66 -18.67 -5.23
C GLU A 108 -10.38 -17.84 -5.22
N ASP A 109 -9.45 -18.05 -6.18
CA ASP A 109 -8.26 -17.23 -6.36
C ASP A 109 -8.65 -15.77 -6.70
N PHE A 110 -9.60 -15.57 -7.61
CA PHE A 110 -10.14 -14.24 -7.92
C PHE A 110 -10.75 -13.58 -6.69
N LEU A 111 -11.66 -14.28 -6.00
CA LEU A 111 -12.33 -13.74 -4.81
C LEU A 111 -11.32 -13.35 -3.74
N ARG A 112 -10.32 -14.19 -3.45
CA ARG A 112 -9.28 -13.90 -2.46
C ARG A 112 -8.44 -12.69 -2.86
N ILE A 113 -8.02 -12.60 -4.11
CA ILE A 113 -7.20 -11.48 -4.60
C ILE A 113 -8.02 -10.18 -4.52
N TYR A 114 -9.27 -10.20 -4.94
CA TYR A 114 -10.14 -9.03 -4.88
C TYR A 114 -10.48 -8.62 -3.44
N SER A 115 -10.74 -9.58 -2.56
CA SER A 115 -11.02 -9.28 -1.14
C SER A 115 -9.88 -8.50 -0.49
N ILE A 116 -8.62 -8.85 -0.77
CA ILE A 116 -7.47 -8.17 -0.18
C ILE A 116 -7.10 -6.91 -0.95
N ASN A 117 -7.02 -6.98 -2.29
CA ASN A 117 -6.45 -5.89 -3.10
C ASN A 117 -7.42 -4.75 -3.41
N LEU A 118 -8.73 -4.98 -3.31
CA LEU A 118 -9.78 -4.03 -3.65
C LEU A 118 -10.75 -3.78 -2.50
N VAL A 119 -11.40 -4.85 -2.00
CA VAL A 119 -12.41 -4.72 -0.93
C VAL A 119 -11.77 -4.25 0.37
N GLY A 120 -10.59 -4.77 0.72
CA GLY A 120 -9.81 -4.35 1.90
C GLY A 120 -9.49 -2.86 1.92
N PRO A 121 -8.89 -2.27 0.87
CA PRO A 121 -8.74 -0.82 0.75
C PRO A 121 -10.04 -0.04 0.92
N TYR A 122 -11.15 -0.51 0.33
CA TYR A 122 -12.45 0.12 0.52
C TYR A 122 -12.93 0.06 1.98
N GLN A 123 -12.81 -1.09 2.63
CA GLN A 123 -13.17 -1.29 4.04
C GLN A 123 -12.35 -0.38 4.96
N MET A 124 -11.04 -0.28 4.72
CA MET A 124 -10.18 0.62 5.48
C MET A 124 -10.56 2.08 5.27
N ILE A 125 -10.79 2.53 4.03
CA ILE A 125 -11.23 3.91 3.74
C ILE A 125 -12.56 4.19 4.46
N ARG A 126 -13.54 3.27 4.38
CA ARG A 126 -14.82 3.39 5.07
C ARG A 126 -14.66 3.50 6.59
N ALA A 127 -13.70 2.80 7.17
CA ALA A 127 -13.44 2.82 8.60
C ALA A 127 -12.80 4.15 9.07
N VAL A 128 -11.88 4.74 8.28
CA VAL A 128 -11.15 5.93 8.69
C VAL A 128 -11.78 7.24 8.21
N ALA A 129 -12.48 7.27 7.08
CA ALA A 129 -12.99 8.48 6.46
C ALA A 129 -13.92 9.32 7.37
N PRO A 130 -14.83 8.75 8.19
CA PRO A 130 -15.62 9.54 9.12
C PRO A 130 -14.76 10.34 10.12
N HIS A 131 -13.68 9.75 10.62
CA HIS A 131 -12.76 10.38 11.58
C HIS A 131 -11.93 11.48 10.90
N MET A 132 -11.41 11.22 9.68
CA MET A 132 -10.67 12.20 8.89
C MET A 132 -11.57 13.39 8.51
N LYS A 133 -12.81 13.15 8.09
CA LYS A 133 -13.79 14.22 7.80
C LYS A 133 -14.11 15.06 9.03
N ALA A 134 -14.32 14.43 10.18
CA ALA A 134 -14.57 15.15 11.43
C ALA A 134 -13.36 16.01 11.87
N ALA A 135 -12.13 15.56 11.56
CA ALA A 135 -10.90 16.33 11.79
C ALA A 135 -10.65 17.43 10.72
N GLY A 136 -11.43 17.43 9.64
CA GLY A 136 -11.30 18.39 8.52
C GLY A 136 -10.08 18.12 7.61
N SER A 137 -9.35 17.03 7.80
CA SER A 137 -8.14 16.74 7.01
C SER A 137 -7.80 15.25 7.05
N GLY A 138 -7.40 14.70 5.90
CA GLY A 138 -6.92 13.33 5.77
C GLY A 138 -6.25 13.04 4.43
N VAL A 139 -5.38 12.06 4.41
CA VAL A 139 -4.72 11.59 3.19
C VAL A 139 -4.81 10.09 3.07
N VAL A 140 -5.24 9.60 1.92
CA VAL A 140 -5.25 8.19 1.57
C VAL A 140 -4.29 7.94 0.39
N VAL A 141 -3.40 6.97 0.53
CA VAL A 141 -2.52 6.52 -0.55
C VAL A 141 -2.75 5.02 -0.80
N ASN A 142 -3.15 4.68 -2.02
CA ASN A 142 -3.35 3.30 -2.45
C ASN A 142 -2.13 2.80 -3.21
N ILE A 143 -1.52 1.70 -2.75
CA ILE A 143 -0.44 1.03 -3.49
C ILE A 143 -1.06 0.09 -4.52
N ALA A 144 -1.24 0.62 -5.73
CA ALA A 144 -1.72 -0.12 -6.89
C ALA A 144 -0.57 -0.90 -7.58
N SER A 145 -0.45 -0.84 -8.90
CA SER A 145 0.64 -1.43 -9.69
C SER A 145 0.51 -0.98 -11.14
N ILE A 146 1.64 -0.93 -11.88
CA ILE A 146 1.60 -0.84 -13.36
C ILE A 146 0.82 -2.00 -13.98
N ALA A 147 0.68 -3.13 -13.29
CA ALA A 147 -0.12 -4.25 -13.71
C ALA A 147 -1.59 -3.88 -13.96
N GLY A 148 -2.11 -2.92 -13.20
CA GLY A 148 -3.46 -2.38 -13.40
C GLY A 148 -3.60 -1.45 -14.62
N VAL A 149 -2.50 -0.96 -15.17
CA VAL A 149 -2.46 -0.07 -16.34
C VAL A 149 -2.03 -0.82 -17.60
N ARG A 150 -0.96 -1.61 -17.48
CA ARG A 150 -0.35 -2.32 -18.62
C ARG A 150 -0.88 -3.74 -18.83
N ALA A 151 -1.67 -4.27 -17.91
CA ALA A 151 -2.14 -5.66 -17.88
C ALA A 151 -0.99 -6.69 -17.95
N ILE A 152 0.19 -6.32 -17.44
CA ILE A 152 1.37 -7.19 -17.32
C ILE A 152 1.69 -7.37 -15.84
N GLY A 153 1.56 -8.58 -15.31
CA GLY A 153 1.73 -8.82 -13.89
C GLY A 153 1.80 -10.30 -13.52
N SER A 154 1.68 -10.58 -12.26
CA SER A 154 1.79 -11.93 -11.69
C SER A 154 0.65 -12.86 -12.08
N SER A 155 -0.51 -12.32 -12.43
CA SER A 155 -1.68 -13.06 -12.94
C SER A 155 -2.74 -12.11 -13.49
N VAL A 156 -3.68 -12.63 -14.29
CA VAL A 156 -4.83 -11.87 -14.81
C VAL A 156 -5.69 -11.31 -13.64
N ALA A 157 -5.95 -12.11 -12.60
CA ALA A 157 -6.73 -11.69 -11.44
C ALA A 157 -6.06 -10.53 -10.68
N TYR A 158 -4.74 -10.57 -10.54
CA TYR A 158 -3.97 -9.49 -9.94
C TYR A 158 -4.06 -8.20 -10.76
N CYS A 159 -3.80 -8.28 -12.07
CA CYS A 159 -3.90 -7.13 -12.97
C CYS A 159 -5.28 -6.47 -12.87
N ALA A 160 -6.35 -7.26 -12.97
CA ALA A 160 -7.71 -6.77 -12.88
C ALA A 160 -8.02 -6.13 -11.51
N SER A 161 -7.55 -6.72 -10.41
CA SER A 161 -7.74 -6.16 -9.07
C SER A 161 -7.05 -4.79 -8.90
N LYS A 162 -5.85 -4.63 -9.47
CA LYS A 162 -5.10 -3.36 -9.41
C LYS A 162 -5.69 -2.28 -10.33
N ALA A 163 -6.25 -2.66 -11.48
CA ALA A 163 -7.03 -1.76 -12.34
C ALA A 163 -8.30 -1.27 -11.62
N ALA A 164 -9.00 -2.16 -10.93
CA ALA A 164 -10.16 -1.81 -10.12
C ALA A 164 -9.79 -0.86 -8.95
N LEU A 165 -8.66 -1.06 -8.30
CA LEU A 165 -8.17 -0.17 -7.23
C LEU A 165 -7.85 1.24 -7.76
N ILE A 166 -7.25 1.36 -8.94
CA ILE A 166 -7.02 2.63 -9.62
C ILE A 166 -8.35 3.34 -9.90
N ASN A 167 -9.33 2.64 -10.47
CA ASN A 167 -10.64 3.20 -10.76
C ASN A 167 -11.37 3.63 -9.47
N MET A 168 -11.31 2.82 -8.42
CA MET A 168 -11.88 3.14 -7.11
C MET A 168 -11.24 4.39 -6.51
N THR A 169 -9.94 4.60 -6.67
CA THR A 169 -9.24 5.80 -6.22
C THR A 169 -9.85 7.06 -6.85
N MET A 170 -10.03 7.07 -8.17
CA MET A 170 -10.65 8.19 -8.90
C MET A 170 -12.10 8.41 -8.48
N SER A 171 -12.86 7.33 -8.31
CA SER A 171 -14.26 7.40 -7.89
C SER A 171 -14.43 8.03 -6.51
N LEU A 172 -13.59 7.62 -5.54
CA LEU A 172 -13.63 8.12 -4.18
C LEU A 172 -13.06 9.53 -4.05
N ALA A 173 -12.10 9.92 -4.86
CA ALA A 173 -11.60 11.31 -4.89
C ALA A 173 -12.69 12.35 -5.12
N ARG A 174 -13.73 12.01 -5.88
CA ARG A 174 -14.87 12.90 -6.19
C ARG A 174 -15.76 13.19 -4.98
N VAL A 175 -15.76 12.33 -3.97
CA VAL A 175 -16.72 12.39 -2.84
C VAL A 175 -16.04 12.52 -1.48
N LEU A 176 -14.72 12.36 -1.41
CA LEU A 176 -13.95 12.48 -0.17
C LEU A 176 -13.43 13.91 0.08
N GLY A 177 -13.28 14.70 -0.97
CA GLY A 177 -12.94 16.12 -0.85
C GLY A 177 -14.10 16.96 -0.28
N PRO A 178 -13.81 18.15 0.29
CA PRO A 178 -12.47 18.75 0.35
C PRO A 178 -11.55 18.22 1.48
N GLU A 179 -12.08 17.48 2.45
CA GLU A 179 -11.34 17.12 3.65
C GLU A 179 -10.29 16.03 3.39
N ILE A 180 -10.52 15.11 2.45
CA ILE A 180 -9.65 13.96 2.24
C ILE A 180 -9.14 13.92 0.81
N ARG A 181 -7.82 13.89 0.65
CA ARG A 181 -7.17 13.58 -0.63
C ARG A 181 -6.91 12.08 -0.73
N ILE A 182 -7.12 11.52 -1.91
CA ILE A 182 -6.85 10.10 -2.18
C ILE A 182 -6.15 9.95 -3.52
N ASN A 183 -5.01 9.24 -3.54
CA ASN A 183 -4.21 9.00 -4.74
C ASN A 183 -3.72 7.56 -4.81
N ALA A 184 -3.31 7.12 -6.01
CA ALA A 184 -2.72 5.82 -6.25
C ALA A 184 -1.26 5.95 -6.72
N ILE A 185 -0.40 5.08 -6.21
CA ILE A 185 0.94 4.84 -6.75
C ILE A 185 0.90 3.51 -7.48
N CYS A 186 1.45 3.47 -8.69
CA CYS A 186 1.55 2.29 -9.54
C CYS A 186 3.02 1.90 -9.72
N PRO A 187 3.62 1.17 -8.77
CA PRO A 187 4.99 0.72 -8.91
C PRO A 187 5.16 -0.26 -10.07
N GLY A 188 6.35 -0.22 -10.67
CA GLY A 188 6.85 -1.27 -11.55
C GLY A 188 7.40 -2.47 -10.78
N PHE A 189 8.57 -2.97 -11.20
CA PHE A 189 9.26 -4.04 -10.51
C PHE A 189 9.88 -3.51 -9.21
N ILE A 190 9.38 -4.00 -8.06
CA ILE A 190 9.91 -3.67 -6.73
C ILE A 190 10.85 -4.78 -6.29
N GLN A 191 12.08 -4.43 -5.94
CA GLN A 191 13.04 -5.38 -5.39
C GLN A 191 12.56 -5.90 -4.02
N GLY A 192 12.71 -7.20 -3.76
CA GLY A 192 12.38 -7.76 -2.45
C GLY A 192 11.91 -9.21 -2.47
N GLU A 193 11.72 -9.76 -1.29
CA GLU A 193 11.44 -11.19 -1.07
C GLU A 193 10.09 -11.63 -1.66
N TRP A 194 9.10 -10.72 -1.76
CA TRP A 194 7.79 -11.06 -2.30
C TRP A 194 7.85 -11.54 -3.76
N LEU A 195 8.59 -10.83 -4.62
CA LEU A 195 8.79 -11.24 -6.00
C LEU A 195 9.72 -12.45 -6.11
N LYS A 196 10.77 -12.52 -5.27
CA LYS A 196 11.68 -13.68 -5.26
C LYS A 196 10.94 -14.96 -4.87
N ALA A 197 10.10 -14.91 -3.83
CA ALA A 197 9.30 -16.05 -3.41
C ALA A 197 8.28 -16.49 -4.46
N GLY A 198 7.70 -15.53 -5.20
CA GLY A 198 6.66 -15.80 -6.18
C GLY A 198 7.18 -16.33 -7.52
N MET A 199 8.32 -15.84 -7.99
CA MET A 199 8.84 -16.23 -9.32
C MET A 199 10.09 -17.11 -9.26
N GLY A 200 10.67 -17.32 -8.08
CA GLY A 200 11.92 -18.02 -7.90
C GLY A 200 13.15 -17.13 -8.13
N GLN A 201 14.26 -17.47 -7.46
CA GLN A 201 15.47 -16.63 -7.42
C GLN A 201 16.09 -16.40 -8.82
N GLU A 202 16.16 -17.43 -9.64
CA GLU A 202 16.76 -17.35 -10.99
C GLU A 202 15.96 -16.41 -11.90
N ARG A 203 14.64 -16.62 -11.99
CA ARG A 203 13.74 -15.80 -12.80
C ARG A 203 13.72 -14.36 -12.30
N TYR A 204 13.71 -14.17 -10.97
CA TYR A 204 13.80 -12.85 -10.37
C TYR A 204 15.06 -12.11 -10.83
N GLN A 205 16.24 -12.73 -10.71
CA GLN A 205 17.50 -12.08 -11.09
C GLN A 205 17.56 -11.79 -12.59
N LYS A 206 17.12 -12.75 -13.43
CA LYS A 206 17.05 -12.56 -14.88
C LYS A 206 16.13 -11.40 -15.25
N THR A 207 14.94 -11.32 -14.63
CA THR A 207 13.99 -10.23 -14.88
C THR A 207 14.54 -8.89 -14.42
N LYS A 208 15.12 -8.83 -13.21
CA LYS A 208 15.73 -7.61 -12.68
C LYS A 208 16.83 -7.11 -13.63
N ASN A 209 17.78 -7.95 -14.01
CA ASN A 209 18.87 -7.59 -14.91
C ASN A 209 18.35 -7.12 -16.28
N HIS A 210 17.34 -7.80 -16.83
CA HIS A 210 16.72 -7.39 -18.09
C HIS A 210 16.12 -5.98 -17.97
N LEU A 211 15.33 -5.73 -16.95
CA LEU A 211 14.71 -4.41 -16.73
C LEU A 211 15.76 -3.31 -16.51
N GLU A 212 16.78 -3.57 -15.71
CA GLU A 212 17.88 -2.60 -15.48
C GLU A 212 18.73 -2.32 -16.72
N ASN A 213 18.66 -3.17 -17.75
CA ASN A 213 19.29 -2.94 -19.04
C ASN A 213 18.37 -2.31 -20.10
N THR A 214 17.05 -2.41 -19.94
CA THR A 214 16.06 -2.00 -20.96
C THR A 214 15.21 -0.81 -20.57
N LEU A 215 14.95 -0.60 -19.26
CA LEU A 215 14.16 0.52 -18.81
C LEU A 215 14.83 1.86 -19.16
N PRO A 216 14.05 2.91 -19.48
CA PRO A 216 14.59 4.25 -19.72
C PRO A 216 15.51 4.76 -18.59
N LEU A 217 15.11 4.55 -17.31
CA LEU A 217 15.94 4.96 -16.17
C LEU A 217 16.96 3.88 -15.74
N ARG A 218 16.98 2.70 -16.40
CA ARG A 218 17.90 1.58 -16.10
C ARG A 218 17.96 1.18 -14.62
N MET A 219 16.86 1.33 -13.93
CA MET A 219 16.74 0.98 -12.51
C MET A 219 15.36 0.40 -12.19
N THR A 220 15.32 -0.50 -11.23
CA THR A 220 14.10 -1.03 -10.64
C THR A 220 13.87 -0.42 -9.25
N ALA A 221 12.62 -0.32 -8.81
CA ALA A 221 12.31 0.33 -7.55
C ALA A 221 12.73 -0.51 -6.34
N THR A 222 13.16 0.17 -5.26
CA THR A 222 13.26 -0.43 -3.93
C THR A 222 12.04 -0.04 -3.08
N PRO A 223 11.77 -0.74 -1.96
CA PRO A 223 10.73 -0.35 -1.03
C PRO A 223 10.84 1.11 -0.55
N GLU A 224 12.07 1.61 -0.37
CA GLU A 224 12.35 2.96 0.10
C GLU A 224 11.93 4.02 -0.94
N ILE A 225 12.19 3.80 -2.22
CA ILE A 225 11.74 4.69 -3.31
C ILE A 225 10.21 4.82 -3.33
N ILE A 226 9.50 3.71 -3.08
CA ILE A 226 8.04 3.76 -2.98
C ILE A 226 7.62 4.52 -1.73
N ALA A 227 8.28 4.31 -0.59
CA ALA A 227 7.99 5.00 0.67
C ALA A 227 8.20 6.52 0.55
N ASP A 228 9.27 6.97 -0.14
CA ASP A 228 9.51 8.39 -0.43
C ASP A 228 8.37 8.99 -1.26
N THR A 229 7.85 8.25 -2.23
CA THR A 229 6.72 8.70 -3.05
C THR A 229 5.41 8.73 -2.24
N VAL A 230 5.21 7.78 -1.31
CA VAL A 230 4.08 7.83 -0.36
C VAL A 230 4.17 9.11 0.48
N ARG A 231 5.34 9.41 1.05
CA ARG A 231 5.56 10.63 1.84
C ARG A 231 5.27 11.90 1.00
N TYR A 232 5.72 11.96 -0.25
CA TYR A 232 5.40 13.08 -1.15
C TYR A 232 3.89 13.30 -1.29
N PHE A 233 3.08 12.25 -1.50
CA PHE A 233 1.62 12.39 -1.56
C PHE A 233 1.01 12.83 -0.22
N ILE A 234 1.61 12.46 0.88
CA ILE A 234 1.13 12.84 2.22
C ILE A 234 1.44 14.32 2.50
N GLU A 235 2.69 14.74 2.31
CA GLU A 235 3.21 16.00 2.82
C GLU A 235 3.25 17.12 1.78
N ASP A 236 3.60 16.82 0.52
CA ASP A 236 3.94 17.83 -0.49
C ASP A 236 2.85 18.03 -1.55
N ALA A 237 2.10 16.98 -1.91
CA ALA A 237 1.13 16.98 -3.01
C ALA A 237 -0.24 17.57 -2.61
N VAL A 238 -0.28 18.77 -2.05
CA VAL A 238 -1.49 19.36 -1.41
C VAL A 238 -2.64 19.64 -2.38
N LEU A 239 -2.37 19.84 -3.66
CA LEU A 239 -3.39 20.09 -4.70
C LEU A 239 -3.65 18.85 -5.58
N VAL A 240 -3.24 17.65 -5.12
CA VAL A 240 -3.37 16.43 -5.91
C VAL A 240 -4.33 15.46 -5.24
N THR A 241 -5.41 15.11 -5.95
CA THR A 241 -6.36 14.07 -5.55
C THR A 241 -6.90 13.35 -6.79
N GLY A 242 -7.13 12.04 -6.68
CA GLY A 242 -7.57 11.17 -7.78
C GLY A 242 -6.46 10.81 -8.78
N GLU A 243 -5.20 11.15 -8.49
CA GLU A 243 -4.07 10.90 -9.37
C GLU A 243 -3.61 9.44 -9.31
N THR A 244 -3.09 8.97 -10.45
CA THR A 244 -2.48 7.65 -10.62
C THR A 244 -1.05 7.82 -11.10
N LEU A 245 -0.11 7.81 -10.17
CA LEU A 245 1.30 8.01 -10.48
C LEU A 245 1.98 6.69 -10.87
N LEU A 246 2.49 6.61 -12.10
CA LEU A 246 3.33 5.50 -12.55
C LEU A 246 4.75 5.68 -12.00
N LEU A 247 5.20 4.74 -11.19
CA LEU A 247 6.53 4.76 -10.56
C LEU A 247 7.31 3.49 -10.98
N ASP A 248 7.77 3.45 -12.23
CA ASP A 248 8.19 2.21 -12.89
C ASP A 248 9.49 2.35 -13.72
N GLY A 249 10.21 3.45 -13.59
CA GLY A 249 11.45 3.68 -14.33
C GLY A 249 11.25 3.86 -15.85
N GLY A 250 10.02 4.14 -16.27
CA GLY A 250 9.63 4.25 -17.68
C GLY A 250 9.20 2.93 -18.31
N HIS A 251 8.93 1.88 -17.52
CA HIS A 251 8.48 0.59 -18.03
C HIS A 251 7.21 0.67 -18.88
N HIS A 252 6.34 1.62 -18.57
CA HIS A 252 5.09 1.84 -19.33
C HIS A 252 5.30 2.38 -20.75
N LEU A 253 6.50 2.83 -21.07
CA LEU A 253 6.86 3.36 -22.40
C LEU A 253 7.39 2.29 -23.36
N LEU A 254 7.60 1.03 -22.89
CA LEU A 254 8.16 -0.08 -23.64
C LEU A 254 7.10 -0.99 -24.26
#